data_8d7cd7f398ce9e794c9e0eabf908fc0d
#
_entry.id   8d7cd7f398ce9e794c9e0eabf908fc0d
#
_cell.length_a   1.000
_cell.length_b   1.000
_cell.length_c   1.000
_cell.angle_alpha   90.00
_cell.angle_beta   90.00
_cell.angle_gamma   90.00
#
_symmetry.space_group_name_H-M   'P 1'
#
loop_
_entity.id
_entity.type
_entity.pdbx_description
1 polymer ?
#
loop_
_entity_poly.entity_id
_entity_poly.type
_entity_poly.pdbx_seq_one_letter_code
_entity_poly.pdbx_strand_id
1 'polypeptide(L)'
;GAHGLNVGTPTPIAGVKNMWMRGESEEDGLNVFNQTRLELLMRKRMWEHTQELKAATGRDDIFLLETPSLLGVRITRVLKGKGRVTFEGAVSRKEYDDVIGYSGAQDNVVYNGVTYRPHERPIWQIPYSALLPQRCPNLLVAGRCISFDEGLNYDAREVGTCFVTGQAAGVASALAANLRSSVQEVNIGKLQESLRKQNVYL
;
A
#
# COMPACT_ATOMS: atom_id res chain seq x y z
N GLY A 1 -22.73 24.60 -12.89
CA GLY A 1 -21.62 23.78 -12.46
C GLY A 1 -21.99 22.33 -12.48
N ALA A 2 -21.03 21.46 -12.77
CA ALA A 2 -21.21 19.99 -12.82
C ALA A 2 -21.43 19.43 -11.40
N HIS A 3 -22.59 19.71 -10.80
CA HIS A 3 -22.94 19.26 -9.45
C HIS A 3 -22.94 17.72 -9.39
N GLY A 4 -22.01 17.16 -8.62
CA GLY A 4 -21.89 15.72 -8.40
C GLY A 4 -20.93 14.98 -9.33
N LEU A 5 -20.44 15.59 -10.42
CA LEU A 5 -19.43 14.98 -11.28
C LEU A 5 -18.00 15.22 -10.76
N ASN A 6 -17.16 14.18 -10.86
CA ASN A 6 -15.74 14.32 -10.56
C ASN A 6 -15.06 15.15 -11.67
N VAL A 7 -14.63 16.35 -11.34
CA VAL A 7 -13.96 17.29 -12.28
C VAL A 7 -12.44 17.16 -12.27
N GLY A 8 -11.89 16.22 -11.52
CA GLY A 8 -10.46 15.99 -11.38
C GLY A 8 -9.72 17.05 -10.57
N THR A 9 -8.47 16.75 -10.27
CA THR A 9 -7.53 17.63 -9.55
C THR A 9 -6.60 18.32 -10.53
N PRO A 10 -6.37 19.65 -10.42
CA PRO A 10 -5.41 20.36 -11.27
C PRO A 10 -4.01 19.73 -11.19
N THR A 11 -3.31 19.74 -12.31
CA THR A 11 -1.89 19.40 -12.40
C THR A 11 -1.04 20.65 -12.57
N PRO A 12 0.30 20.58 -12.49
CA PRO A 12 1.17 21.70 -12.82
C PRO A 12 1.05 22.19 -14.28
N ILE A 13 0.49 21.35 -15.19
CA ILE A 13 0.27 21.75 -16.59
C ILE A 13 -1.06 22.47 -16.68
N ALA A 14 -1.02 23.71 -17.19
CA ALA A 14 -2.21 24.54 -17.33
C ALA A 14 -3.29 23.82 -18.18
N GLY A 15 -4.52 23.80 -17.66
CA GLY A 15 -5.66 23.16 -18.32
C GLY A 15 -5.73 21.64 -18.15
N VAL A 16 -4.68 20.98 -17.68
CA VAL A 16 -4.66 19.53 -17.46
C VAL A 16 -5.09 19.17 -16.04
N LYS A 17 -6.01 18.23 -15.93
CA LYS A 17 -6.46 17.68 -14.64
C LYS A 17 -6.24 16.18 -14.57
N ASN A 18 -5.89 15.70 -13.40
CA ASN A 18 -5.80 14.28 -13.09
C ASN A 18 -7.09 13.80 -12.43
N MET A 19 -7.55 12.62 -12.79
CA MET A 19 -8.78 12.05 -12.27
C MET A 19 -8.54 10.60 -11.82
N TRP A 20 -9.00 10.29 -10.62
CA TRP A 20 -9.00 8.92 -10.09
C TRP A 20 -10.36 8.29 -10.30
N MET A 21 -10.37 7.11 -10.92
CA MET A 21 -11.56 6.28 -11.03
C MET A 21 -11.31 4.94 -10.33
N ARG A 22 -12.32 4.48 -9.59
CA ARG A 22 -12.27 3.17 -8.94
C ARG A 22 -12.77 2.11 -9.90
N GLY A 23 -12.06 0.99 -9.97
CA GLY A 23 -12.52 -0.24 -10.57
C GLY A 23 -13.52 -0.98 -9.68
N GLU A 24 -14.03 -2.09 -10.17
CA GLU A 24 -14.87 -3.00 -9.38
C GLU A 24 -13.98 -3.75 -8.38
N SER A 25 -14.40 -3.78 -7.10
CA SER A 25 -13.58 -4.33 -6.01
C SER A 25 -13.65 -5.85 -5.90
N GLU A 26 -14.65 -6.49 -6.53
CA GLU A 26 -14.90 -7.93 -6.43
C GLU A 26 -14.15 -8.75 -7.50
N GLU A 27 -13.42 -8.08 -8.38
CA GLU A 27 -12.70 -8.76 -9.44
C GLU A 27 -11.38 -9.35 -8.93
N ASP A 28 -11.11 -10.59 -9.35
CA ASP A 28 -9.83 -11.25 -9.04
C ASP A 28 -8.66 -10.57 -9.78
N GLY A 29 -7.92 -9.76 -9.05
CA GLY A 29 -6.72 -9.07 -9.54
C GLY A 29 -5.54 -9.99 -9.86
N LEU A 30 -5.66 -11.30 -9.66
CA LEU A 30 -4.66 -12.30 -10.04
C LEU A 30 -4.96 -12.96 -11.39
N ASN A 31 -6.18 -12.80 -11.88
CA ASN A 31 -6.60 -13.35 -13.16
C ASN A 31 -6.33 -12.32 -14.27
N VAL A 32 -5.45 -12.68 -15.21
CA VAL A 32 -5.05 -11.79 -16.30
C VAL A 32 -6.22 -11.39 -17.21
N PHE A 33 -7.19 -12.28 -17.41
CA PHE A 33 -8.38 -11.97 -18.21
C PHE A 33 -9.27 -10.96 -17.50
N ASN A 34 -9.44 -11.08 -16.17
CA ASN A 34 -10.17 -10.10 -15.38
C ASN A 34 -9.45 -8.75 -15.38
N GLN A 35 -8.13 -8.73 -15.25
CA GLN A 35 -7.34 -7.49 -15.35
C GLN A 35 -7.55 -6.81 -16.70
N THR A 36 -7.47 -7.56 -17.79
CA THR A 36 -7.70 -7.03 -19.15
C THR A 36 -9.13 -6.49 -19.30
N ARG A 37 -10.14 -7.26 -18.83
CA ARG A 37 -11.53 -6.82 -18.87
C ARG A 37 -11.74 -5.52 -18.08
N LEU A 38 -11.18 -5.44 -16.88
CA LEU A 38 -11.24 -4.23 -16.03
C LEU A 38 -10.55 -3.03 -16.69
N GLU A 39 -9.40 -3.24 -17.31
CA GLU A 39 -8.68 -2.16 -17.99
C GLU A 39 -9.53 -1.58 -19.13
N LEU A 40 -10.11 -2.44 -19.96
CA LEU A 40 -11.01 -2.03 -21.06
C LEU A 40 -12.25 -1.31 -20.51
N LEU A 41 -12.87 -1.85 -19.47
CA LEU A 41 -14.03 -1.24 -18.82
C LEU A 41 -13.69 0.14 -18.26
N MET A 42 -12.55 0.29 -17.59
CA MET A 42 -12.15 1.57 -16.99
C MET A 42 -11.83 2.62 -18.06
N ARG A 43 -11.20 2.24 -19.18
CA ARG A 43 -10.99 3.13 -20.33
C ARG A 43 -12.32 3.61 -20.93
N LYS A 44 -13.28 2.71 -21.09
CA LYS A 44 -14.63 3.06 -21.53
C LYS A 44 -15.30 4.04 -20.56
N ARG A 45 -15.27 3.79 -19.27
CA ARG A 45 -15.82 4.68 -18.23
C ARG A 45 -15.16 6.07 -18.24
N MET A 46 -13.84 6.14 -18.45
CA MET A 46 -13.13 7.43 -18.56
C MET A 46 -13.61 8.21 -19.78
N TRP A 47 -13.84 7.54 -20.90
CA TRP A 47 -14.41 8.16 -22.09
C TRP A 47 -15.84 8.67 -21.86
N GLU A 48 -16.71 7.82 -21.32
CA GLU A 48 -18.09 8.16 -21.00
C GLU A 48 -18.17 9.36 -20.05
N HIS A 49 -17.37 9.36 -18.99
CA HIS A 49 -17.30 10.47 -18.05
C HIS A 49 -16.82 11.78 -18.71
N THR A 50 -15.91 11.69 -19.67
CA THR A 50 -15.49 12.86 -20.44
C THR A 50 -16.65 13.45 -21.26
N GLN A 51 -17.51 12.60 -21.84
CA GLN A 51 -18.70 13.07 -22.58
C GLN A 51 -19.73 13.69 -21.60
N GLU A 52 -19.92 13.09 -20.42
CA GLU A 52 -20.78 13.65 -19.37
C GLU A 52 -20.30 15.04 -18.91
N LEU A 53 -18.98 15.24 -18.74
CA LEU A 53 -18.40 16.52 -18.39
C LEU A 53 -18.64 17.57 -19.49
N LYS A 54 -18.48 17.21 -20.78
CA LYS A 54 -18.81 18.10 -21.89
C LYS A 54 -20.27 18.55 -21.83
N ALA A 55 -21.18 17.58 -21.71
CA ALA A 55 -22.63 17.87 -21.66
C ALA A 55 -23.00 18.75 -20.45
N ALA A 56 -22.45 18.45 -19.27
CA ALA A 56 -22.77 19.18 -18.04
C ALA A 56 -22.19 20.58 -17.98
N THR A 57 -21.08 20.83 -18.70
CA THR A 57 -20.39 22.14 -18.67
C THR A 57 -20.65 23.00 -19.90
N GLY A 58 -21.20 22.43 -20.97
CA GLY A 58 -21.35 23.09 -22.27
C GLY A 58 -20.02 23.38 -22.97
N ARG A 59 -18.95 22.67 -22.60
CA ARG A 59 -17.59 22.87 -23.10
C ARG A 59 -17.18 21.75 -24.03
N ASP A 60 -17.04 22.05 -25.31
CA ASP A 60 -16.58 21.09 -26.33
C ASP A 60 -15.05 20.91 -26.35
N ASP A 61 -14.30 21.79 -25.69
CA ASP A 61 -12.84 21.78 -25.62
C ASP A 61 -12.28 20.80 -24.58
N ILE A 62 -13.14 20.16 -23.79
CA ILE A 62 -12.74 19.09 -22.86
C ILE A 62 -12.48 17.81 -23.65
N PHE A 63 -11.35 17.17 -23.41
CA PHE A 63 -11.04 15.88 -24.03
C PHE A 63 -10.20 15.00 -23.09
N LEU A 64 -10.24 13.70 -23.31
CA LEU A 64 -9.42 12.73 -22.62
C LEU A 64 -8.01 12.75 -23.24
N LEU A 65 -7.04 13.32 -22.50
CA LEU A 65 -5.67 13.44 -22.96
C LEU A 65 -4.99 12.08 -23.03
N GLU A 66 -5.07 11.31 -21.95
CA GLU A 66 -4.50 9.97 -21.87
C GLU A 66 -5.20 9.12 -20.79
N THR A 67 -5.01 7.82 -20.86
CA THR A 67 -5.36 6.87 -19.81
C THR A 67 -4.11 6.20 -19.28
N PRO A 68 -4.08 5.74 -18.01
CA PRO A 68 -2.93 4.99 -17.48
C PRO A 68 -2.57 3.81 -18.37
N SER A 69 -1.28 3.55 -18.53
CA SER A 69 -0.77 2.40 -19.29
C SER A 69 -1.11 1.05 -18.66
N LEU A 70 -1.27 1.05 -17.33
CA LEU A 70 -1.57 -0.15 -16.54
C LEU A 70 -2.69 0.12 -15.53
N LEU A 71 -3.48 -0.91 -15.26
CA LEU A 71 -4.45 -0.91 -14.17
C LEU A 71 -3.74 -0.78 -12.83
N GLY A 72 -4.23 0.10 -11.96
CA GLY A 72 -3.69 0.32 -10.62
C GLY A 72 -4.06 -0.78 -9.63
N VAL A 73 -3.55 -2.00 -9.84
CA VAL A 73 -3.73 -3.10 -8.89
C VAL A 73 -2.96 -2.81 -7.61
N ARG A 74 -3.66 -2.76 -6.48
CA ARG A 74 -3.10 -2.34 -5.19
C ARG A 74 -2.49 -3.50 -4.41
N ILE A 75 -3.31 -4.38 -3.88
CA ILE A 75 -2.92 -5.55 -3.11
C ILE A 75 -3.76 -6.74 -3.57
N THR A 76 -3.11 -7.83 -3.93
CA THR A 76 -3.74 -9.09 -4.33
C THR A 76 -3.26 -10.26 -3.47
N ARG A 77 -2.04 -10.17 -2.96
CA ARG A 77 -1.43 -11.19 -2.11
C ARG A 77 -0.67 -10.51 -0.98
N VAL A 78 -0.78 -11.09 0.20
CA VAL A 78 0.05 -10.75 1.36
C VAL A 78 0.79 -12.00 1.83
N LEU A 79 1.93 -11.77 2.47
CA LEU A 79 2.75 -12.84 3.01
C LEU A 79 2.00 -13.57 4.14
N LYS A 80 2.11 -14.90 4.15
CA LYS A 80 1.88 -15.69 5.36
C LYS A 80 3.19 -15.72 6.15
N GLY A 81 3.40 -14.70 6.97
CA GLY A 81 4.61 -14.48 7.73
C GLY A 81 4.69 -15.30 9.01
N LYS A 82 5.89 -15.37 9.61
CA LYS A 82 6.09 -15.90 10.98
C LYS A 82 5.40 -15.04 12.02
N GLY A 83 5.45 -13.71 11.84
CA GLY A 83 4.63 -12.72 12.53
C GLY A 83 3.59 -12.11 11.61
N ARG A 84 2.63 -11.42 12.20
CA ARG A 84 1.57 -10.69 11.49
C ARG A 84 1.18 -9.43 12.23
N VAL A 85 1.05 -8.34 11.53
CA VAL A 85 0.44 -7.14 12.08
C VAL A 85 -1.07 -7.29 11.99
N THR A 86 -1.73 -7.36 13.13
CA THR A 86 -3.20 -7.41 13.18
C THR A 86 -3.79 -6.01 13.25
N PHE A 87 -5.03 -5.86 12.77
CA PHE A 87 -5.73 -4.57 12.86
C PHE A 87 -5.94 -4.14 14.33
N GLU A 88 -6.34 -5.06 15.17
CA GLU A 88 -6.50 -4.83 16.62
C GLU A 88 -5.17 -4.44 17.27
N GLY A 89 -4.07 -5.07 16.85
CA GLY A 89 -2.72 -4.73 17.31
C GLY A 89 -2.31 -3.30 16.91
N ALA A 90 -2.67 -2.87 15.71
CA ALA A 90 -2.42 -1.50 15.27
C ALA A 90 -3.25 -0.47 16.07
N VAL A 91 -4.54 -0.75 16.31
CA VAL A 91 -5.42 0.11 17.11
C VAL A 91 -4.97 0.18 18.57
N SER A 92 -4.60 -0.96 19.17
CA SER A 92 -4.14 -1.04 20.57
C SER A 92 -2.68 -0.59 20.76
N ARG A 93 -1.98 -0.22 19.68
CA ARG A 93 -0.56 0.12 19.71
C ARG A 93 0.32 -0.98 20.30
N LYS A 94 0.06 -2.21 19.87
CA LYS A 94 0.84 -3.37 20.31
C LYS A 94 2.33 -3.15 20.06
N GLU A 95 3.12 -3.40 21.09
CA GLU A 95 4.58 -3.38 21.00
C GLU A 95 5.13 -4.75 20.61
N TYR A 96 6.26 -4.73 19.87
CA TYR A 96 6.95 -5.91 19.41
C TYR A 96 8.44 -5.83 19.75
N ASP A 97 9.00 -6.90 20.30
CA ASP A 97 10.43 -6.99 20.62
C ASP A 97 11.29 -6.92 19.36
N ASP A 98 10.75 -7.38 18.23
CA ASP A 98 11.41 -7.40 16.91
C ASP A 98 10.99 -6.22 16.01
N VAL A 99 10.62 -5.07 16.59
CA VAL A 99 10.21 -3.87 15.84
C VAL A 99 11.32 -3.39 14.90
N ILE A 100 10.95 -3.05 13.67
CA ILE A 100 11.85 -2.54 12.62
C ILE A 100 11.47 -1.14 12.15
N GLY A 101 10.44 -0.55 12.70
CA GLY A 101 9.95 0.79 12.42
C GLY A 101 8.45 0.88 12.56
N TYR A 102 7.92 1.99 12.10
CA TYR A 102 6.50 2.30 12.25
C TYR A 102 5.83 2.55 10.90
N SER A 103 4.54 2.29 10.87
CA SER A 103 3.61 2.79 9.87
C SER A 103 2.57 3.69 10.53
N GLY A 104 1.83 4.43 9.74
CA GLY A 104 0.77 5.32 10.22
C GLY A 104 -0.45 5.29 9.34
N ALA A 105 -1.60 5.60 9.94
CA ALA A 105 -2.86 5.71 9.23
C ALA A 105 -2.96 7.02 8.47
N GLN A 106 -3.41 6.96 7.22
CA GLN A 106 -3.67 8.15 6.38
C GLN A 106 -5.17 8.36 6.13
N ASP A 107 -5.92 7.29 5.94
CA ASP A 107 -7.34 7.33 5.58
C ASP A 107 -8.23 6.66 6.62
N ASN A 108 -9.54 6.96 6.53
CA ASN A 108 -10.54 6.18 7.25
C ASN A 108 -10.57 4.75 6.71
N VAL A 109 -10.67 3.80 7.61
CA VAL A 109 -10.81 2.37 7.27
C VAL A 109 -12.07 1.82 7.93
N VAL A 110 -12.84 1.03 7.17
CA VAL A 110 -13.95 0.23 7.71
C VAL A 110 -13.41 -1.16 7.99
N TYR A 111 -13.48 -1.58 9.24
CA TYR A 111 -13.08 -2.91 9.68
C TYR A 111 -14.17 -3.51 10.60
N ASN A 112 -14.65 -4.69 10.26
CA ASN A 112 -15.78 -5.35 10.95
C ASN A 112 -17.01 -4.45 11.11
N GLY A 113 -17.34 -3.64 10.09
CA GLY A 113 -18.48 -2.72 10.10
C GLY A 113 -18.29 -1.43 10.90
N VAL A 114 -17.13 -1.22 11.52
CA VAL A 114 -16.78 -0.01 12.28
C VAL A 114 -15.83 0.85 11.46
N THR A 115 -16.09 2.16 11.40
CA THR A 115 -15.20 3.12 10.75
C THR A 115 -14.17 3.65 11.74
N TYR A 116 -12.90 3.42 11.43
CA TYR A 116 -11.75 3.92 12.20
C TYR A 116 -11.12 5.11 11.48
N ARG A 117 -10.94 6.22 12.17
CA ARG A 117 -10.26 7.42 11.66
C ARG A 117 -8.74 7.32 11.85
N PRO A 118 -7.94 8.11 11.12
CA PRO A 118 -6.47 8.08 11.27
C PRO A 118 -5.98 8.30 12.69
N HIS A 119 -6.59 9.23 13.45
CA HIS A 119 -6.17 9.53 14.82
C HIS A 119 -6.43 8.39 15.83
N GLU A 120 -7.27 7.41 15.51
CA GLU A 120 -7.55 6.24 16.34
C GLU A 120 -6.47 5.15 16.18
N ARG A 121 -5.65 5.22 15.11
CA ARG A 121 -4.51 4.36 14.85
C ARG A 121 -3.34 5.14 14.23
N PRO A 122 -2.86 6.21 14.90
CA PRO A 122 -1.96 7.20 14.28
C PRO A 122 -0.63 6.61 13.84
N ILE A 123 -0.05 5.74 14.65
CA ILE A 123 1.16 4.97 14.34
C ILE A 123 1.08 3.59 14.97
N TRP A 124 1.67 2.62 14.32
CA TRP A 124 1.77 1.24 14.81
C TRP A 124 3.10 0.62 14.37
N GLN A 125 3.60 -0.32 15.18
CA GLN A 125 4.87 -0.98 14.98
C GLN A 125 4.80 -2.06 13.90
N ILE A 126 5.88 -2.20 13.15
CA ILE A 126 6.10 -3.27 12.18
C ILE A 126 7.14 -4.23 12.77
N PRO A 127 6.79 -5.50 13.06
CA PRO A 127 7.76 -6.48 13.51
C PRO A 127 8.57 -7.07 12.34
N TYR A 128 9.81 -7.41 12.57
CA TYR A 128 10.67 -8.11 11.60
C TYR A 128 10.08 -9.44 11.14
N SER A 129 9.45 -10.17 12.05
CA SER A 129 8.78 -11.43 11.78
C SER A 129 7.66 -11.34 10.75
N ALA A 130 7.08 -10.15 10.52
CA ALA A 130 6.11 -9.91 9.45
C ALA A 130 6.74 -9.93 8.05
N LEU A 131 8.07 -9.86 7.94
CA LEU A 131 8.82 -9.94 6.70
C LEU A 131 9.28 -11.37 6.39
N LEU A 132 9.21 -12.29 7.36
CA LEU A 132 9.73 -13.65 7.27
C LEU A 132 8.66 -14.65 6.85
N PRO A 133 8.78 -15.34 5.70
CA PRO A 133 7.87 -16.41 5.31
C PRO A 133 7.86 -17.57 6.30
N GLN A 134 6.70 -18.21 6.49
CA GLN A 134 6.59 -19.41 7.34
C GLN A 134 7.32 -20.62 6.76
N ARG A 135 7.33 -20.78 5.43
CA ARG A 135 7.78 -22.01 4.76
C ARG A 135 9.01 -21.84 3.87
N CYS A 136 9.46 -20.63 3.63
CA CYS A 136 10.59 -20.36 2.76
C CYS A 136 11.74 -19.79 3.59
N PRO A 137 12.76 -20.62 3.92
CA PRO A 137 13.92 -20.13 4.64
C PRO A 137 14.74 -19.17 3.76
N ASN A 138 15.53 -18.33 4.40
CA ASN A 138 16.44 -17.39 3.75
C ASN A 138 15.79 -16.46 2.72
N LEU A 139 14.53 -16.09 2.94
CA LEU A 139 13.78 -15.13 2.15
C LEU A 139 13.21 -14.05 3.06
N LEU A 140 13.26 -12.79 2.60
CA LEU A 140 12.54 -11.65 3.16
C LEU A 140 11.57 -11.09 2.14
N VAL A 141 10.43 -10.64 2.63
CA VAL A 141 9.40 -9.96 1.84
C VAL A 141 9.22 -8.57 2.43
N ALA A 142 9.32 -7.53 1.60
CA ALA A 142 9.17 -6.14 2.01
C ALA A 142 8.12 -5.42 1.15
N GLY A 143 7.70 -4.24 1.59
CA GLY A 143 6.73 -3.42 0.88
C GLY A 143 5.29 -3.86 1.13
N ARG A 144 4.42 -3.55 0.19
CA ARG A 144 2.96 -3.69 0.32
C ARG A 144 2.43 -5.13 0.46
N CYS A 145 3.28 -6.13 0.47
CA CYS A 145 2.90 -7.54 0.57
C CYS A 145 3.45 -8.23 1.82
N ILE A 146 3.93 -7.50 2.82
CA ILE A 146 4.30 -8.06 4.12
C ILE A 146 3.10 -8.73 4.80
N SER A 147 3.30 -9.39 5.93
CA SER A 147 2.23 -10.09 6.66
C SER A 147 1.41 -9.12 7.53
N PHE A 148 0.20 -8.80 7.10
CA PHE A 148 -0.75 -7.93 7.83
C PHE A 148 -2.21 -8.32 7.58
N ASP A 149 -3.12 -7.78 8.37
CA ASP A 149 -4.56 -7.95 8.21
C ASP A 149 -5.14 -7.02 7.13
N GLU A 150 -6.23 -7.44 6.50
CA GLU A 150 -6.91 -6.72 5.44
C GLU A 150 -7.27 -5.26 5.82
N GLY A 151 -7.67 -5.03 7.06
CA GLY A 151 -7.96 -3.69 7.57
C GLY A 151 -6.80 -2.70 7.50
N LEU A 152 -5.56 -3.17 7.33
CA LEU A 152 -4.35 -2.36 7.18
C LEU A 152 -3.90 -2.15 5.73
N ASN A 153 -4.70 -2.57 4.75
CA ASN A 153 -4.37 -2.49 3.32
C ASN A 153 -3.99 -1.09 2.83
N TYR A 154 -4.60 -0.06 3.39
CA TYR A 154 -4.30 1.33 3.03
C TYR A 154 -2.96 1.79 3.61
N ASP A 155 -2.68 1.48 4.86
CA ASP A 155 -1.50 1.93 5.58
C ASP A 155 -0.24 1.14 5.17
N ALA A 156 -0.37 -0.19 5.06
CA ALA A 156 0.76 -1.08 4.78
C ALA A 156 1.38 -0.90 3.38
N ARG A 157 0.65 -0.33 2.43
CA ARG A 157 1.12 -0.07 1.06
C ARG A 157 1.68 1.33 0.84
N GLU A 158 1.57 2.20 1.83
CA GLU A 158 2.07 3.57 1.70
C GLU A 158 3.58 3.61 1.51
N VAL A 159 4.05 4.65 0.82
CA VAL A 159 5.46 4.79 0.43
C VAL A 159 6.38 4.75 1.65
N GLY A 160 6.00 5.44 2.74
CA GLY A 160 6.77 5.43 3.99
C GLY A 160 6.90 4.02 4.58
N THR A 161 5.82 3.26 4.65
CA THR A 161 5.82 1.86 5.12
C THR A 161 6.69 0.97 4.24
N CYS A 162 6.63 1.17 2.92
CA CYS A 162 7.46 0.42 1.98
C CYS A 162 8.96 0.74 2.15
N PHE A 163 9.32 2.00 2.42
CA PHE A 163 10.71 2.37 2.72
C PHE A 163 11.21 1.74 4.02
N VAL A 164 10.44 1.81 5.10
CA VAL A 164 10.79 1.20 6.39
C VAL A 164 11.06 -0.30 6.24
N THR A 165 10.13 -1.01 5.62
CA THR A 165 10.26 -2.47 5.43
C THR A 165 11.39 -2.83 4.48
N GLY A 166 11.60 -2.05 3.40
CA GLY A 166 12.68 -2.25 2.43
C GLY A 166 14.05 -2.02 3.05
N GLN A 167 14.21 -0.94 3.84
CA GLN A 167 15.45 -0.65 4.54
C GLN A 167 15.78 -1.75 5.55
N ALA A 168 14.81 -2.16 6.36
CA ALA A 168 15.01 -3.23 7.34
C ALA A 168 15.38 -4.56 6.67
N ALA A 169 14.72 -4.92 5.56
CA ALA A 169 15.06 -6.13 4.80
C ALA A 169 16.48 -6.05 4.23
N GLY A 170 16.90 -4.90 3.69
CA GLY A 170 18.25 -4.69 3.17
C GLY A 170 19.32 -4.81 4.25
N VAL A 171 19.13 -4.16 5.40
CA VAL A 171 20.06 -4.23 6.54
C VAL A 171 20.15 -5.67 7.09
N ALA A 172 19.00 -6.34 7.27
CA ALA A 172 18.97 -7.71 7.75
C ALA A 172 19.67 -8.68 6.77
N SER A 173 19.47 -8.51 5.47
CA SER A 173 20.15 -9.32 4.44
C SER A 173 21.66 -9.12 4.49
N ALA A 174 22.14 -7.87 4.67
CA ALA A 174 23.56 -7.58 4.79
C ALA A 174 24.17 -8.20 6.06
N LEU A 175 23.47 -8.12 7.19
CA LEU A 175 23.90 -8.77 8.44
C LEU A 175 23.98 -10.30 8.30
N ALA A 176 22.97 -10.92 7.70
CA ALA A 176 22.94 -12.36 7.46
C ALA A 176 24.11 -12.80 6.55
N ALA A 177 24.33 -12.08 5.43
CA ALA A 177 25.40 -12.35 4.50
C ALA A 177 26.79 -12.26 5.15
N ASN A 178 27.04 -11.19 5.92
CA ASN A 178 28.31 -10.98 6.63
C ASN A 178 28.61 -12.09 7.66
N LEU A 179 27.57 -12.61 8.31
CA LEU A 179 27.69 -13.67 9.31
C LEU A 179 27.54 -15.08 8.70
N ARG A 180 27.32 -15.18 7.39
CA ARG A 180 27.01 -16.45 6.69
C ARG A 180 25.89 -17.22 7.34
N SER A 181 24.85 -16.51 7.82
CA SER A 181 23.64 -17.04 8.47
C SER A 181 22.41 -16.83 7.61
N SER A 182 21.31 -17.47 8.00
CA SER A 182 20.00 -17.21 7.39
C SER A 182 19.42 -15.86 7.88
N VAL A 183 18.62 -15.20 7.05
CA VAL A 183 17.86 -14.00 7.46
C VAL A 183 16.90 -14.29 8.62
N GLN A 184 16.53 -15.55 8.83
CA GLN A 184 15.70 -15.97 9.97
C GLN A 184 16.46 -16.02 11.31
N GLU A 185 17.79 -16.03 11.25
CA GLU A 185 18.70 -16.11 12.41
C GLU A 185 19.34 -14.76 12.73
N VAL A 186 18.94 -13.70 12.04
CA VAL A 186 19.44 -12.36 12.29
C VAL A 186 19.16 -11.95 13.74
N ASN A 187 20.20 -11.53 14.44
CA ASN A 187 20.07 -10.99 15.79
C ASN A 187 19.30 -9.67 15.76
N ILE A 188 18.14 -9.64 16.37
CA ILE A 188 17.22 -8.49 16.34
C ILE A 188 17.86 -7.25 16.97
N GLY A 189 18.60 -7.39 18.09
CA GLY A 189 19.29 -6.26 18.71
C GLY A 189 20.31 -5.61 17.78
N LYS A 190 21.10 -6.41 17.04
CA LYS A 190 22.04 -5.89 16.04
C LYS A 190 21.34 -5.24 14.85
N LEU A 191 20.20 -5.81 14.40
CA LEU A 191 19.40 -5.20 13.37
C LEU A 191 18.86 -3.84 13.81
N GLN A 192 18.26 -3.76 14.98
CA GLN A 192 17.73 -2.53 15.54
C GLN A 192 18.83 -1.47 15.78
N GLU A 193 20.00 -1.88 16.29
CA GLU A 193 21.16 -0.99 16.44
C GLU A 193 21.58 -0.39 15.09
N SER A 194 21.65 -1.24 14.05
CA SER A 194 22.03 -0.81 12.70
C SER A 194 21.00 0.14 12.09
N LEU A 195 19.71 -0.11 12.33
CA LEU A 195 18.61 0.75 11.87
C LEU A 195 18.63 2.11 12.59
N ARG A 196 18.85 2.13 13.92
CA ARG A 196 18.99 3.40 14.68
C ARG A 196 20.17 4.24 14.20
N LYS A 197 21.33 3.61 13.88
CA LYS A 197 22.48 4.30 13.27
C LYS A 197 22.17 4.94 11.92
N GLN A 198 21.14 4.46 11.23
CA GLN A 198 20.62 5.02 9.98
C GLN A 198 19.42 5.96 10.20
N ASN A 199 19.21 6.42 11.44
CA ASN A 199 18.11 7.32 11.84
C ASN A 199 16.71 6.74 11.66
N VAL A 200 16.56 5.41 11.69
CA VAL A 200 15.23 4.80 11.76
C VAL A 200 14.68 4.96 13.16
N TYR A 201 13.44 5.44 13.24
CA TYR A 201 12.72 5.53 14.51
C TYR A 201 12.20 4.14 14.90
N LEU A 202 12.58 3.66 16.10
CA LEU A 202 12.23 2.35 16.67
C LEU A 202 11.74 2.50 18.10
#